data_5c089bc4190aae82a3a86118fff3426d
#
_entry.id   5c089bc4190aae82a3a86118fff3426d
#
_cell.length_a   1.000
_cell.length_b   1.000
_cell.length_c   1.000
_cell.angle_alpha   90.00
_cell.angle_beta   90.00
_cell.angle_gamma   90.00
#
_symmetry.space_group_name_H-M   'P 1'
#
loop_
_entity.id
_entity.type
_entity.pdbx_description
1 polymer ?
#
loop_
_entity_poly.entity_id
_entity_poly.type
_entity_poly.pdbx_seq_one_letter_code
_entity_poly.pdbx_strand_id
1 'polypeptide(L)'
;SRGLGDVYKRQVFGPQAGVQYYGEVTKCSPVCRGDITELRARKGTEQNLYYRFEIREWKRLNRPIAARESCFVKGLTSRFQLEHSAETPELWLRSQEEYRLCLNLRQALADTSINEADNDLGFAFRDFAVRFEGGKILVSDKGWVFAQYETADFLQNAEGVLRKLYRECVQRDSMNELSQI
;
A
#
# COMPACT_ATOMS: atom_id res chain seq x y z
N SER A 1 -3.31 12.63 13.12
CA SER A 1 -3.48 13.79 12.25
C SER A 1 -2.88 13.48 10.89
N ARG A 2 -3.70 12.99 9.97
CA ARG A 2 -3.33 12.83 8.55
C ARG A 2 -3.01 14.23 8.04
N GLY A 3 -1.74 14.46 7.71
CA GLY A 3 -1.22 15.79 7.58
C GLY A 3 -1.73 16.51 6.32
N LEU A 4 -2.09 17.75 6.50
CA LEU A 4 -2.20 18.77 5.45
C LEU A 4 -1.07 18.72 4.39
N GLY A 5 0.07 18.09 4.71
CA GLY A 5 1.20 17.89 3.82
C GLY A 5 0.93 17.00 2.59
N ASP A 6 0.04 16.02 2.71
CA ASP A 6 -0.19 15.07 1.60
C ASP A 6 -1.16 15.66 0.57
N VAL A 7 -2.18 16.36 1.03
CA VAL A 7 -3.08 17.14 0.16
C VAL A 7 -2.30 18.23 -0.58
N TYR A 8 -1.39 18.92 0.10
CA TYR A 8 -0.55 19.95 -0.48
C TYR A 8 0.38 19.42 -1.59
N LYS A 9 1.00 18.24 -1.39
CA LYS A 9 1.86 17.65 -2.41
C LYS A 9 1.11 17.32 -3.70
N ARG A 10 -0.10 16.76 -3.59
CA ARG A 10 -0.95 16.49 -4.76
C ARG A 10 -1.38 17.77 -5.47
N GLN A 11 -1.69 18.82 -4.73
CA GLN A 11 -2.03 20.13 -5.28
C GLN A 11 -0.86 20.76 -6.05
N VAL A 12 0.38 20.58 -5.55
CA VAL A 12 1.58 21.13 -6.20
C VAL A 12 1.99 20.36 -7.46
N PHE A 13 1.92 19.01 -7.41
CA PHE A 13 2.40 18.16 -8.51
C PHE A 13 1.29 17.69 -9.46
N GLY A 14 0.02 17.87 -9.07
CA GLY A 14 -1.15 17.53 -9.88
C GLY A 14 -1.12 16.08 -10.42
N PRO A 15 -1.44 15.90 -11.72
CA PRO A 15 -1.46 14.57 -12.36
C PRO A 15 -0.10 13.87 -12.40
N GLN A 16 0.99 14.58 -12.18
CA GLN A 16 2.35 14.03 -12.16
C GLN A 16 2.81 13.60 -10.76
N ALA A 17 1.95 13.77 -9.74
CA ALA A 17 2.24 13.28 -8.41
C ALA A 17 2.35 11.75 -8.41
N GLY A 18 3.37 11.22 -7.72
CA GLY A 18 3.59 9.79 -7.61
C GLY A 18 5.06 9.40 -7.59
N VAL A 19 5.35 8.13 -7.87
CA VAL A 19 6.71 7.61 -7.94
C VAL A 19 7.13 7.48 -9.40
N GLN A 20 8.18 8.20 -9.78
CA GLN A 20 8.68 8.22 -11.15
C GLN A 20 10.11 7.69 -11.27
N TYR A 21 10.87 7.74 -10.18
CA TYR A 21 12.28 7.38 -10.15
C TYR A 21 12.58 6.46 -8.98
N TYR A 22 13.59 5.63 -9.15
CA TYR A 22 14.19 4.82 -8.10
C TYR A 22 15.70 4.86 -8.25
N GLY A 23 16.43 4.45 -7.21
CA GLY A 23 17.89 4.40 -7.26
C GLY A 23 18.47 3.46 -6.21
N GLU A 24 19.66 2.97 -6.48
CA GLU A 24 20.41 2.09 -5.59
C GLU A 24 21.11 2.96 -4.53
N VAL A 25 20.81 2.68 -3.26
CA VAL A 25 21.50 3.32 -2.14
C VAL A 25 22.88 2.69 -1.98
N THR A 26 23.92 3.51 -2.13
CA THR A 26 25.33 3.08 -1.96
C THR A 26 25.85 3.32 -0.55
N LYS A 27 25.30 4.32 0.13
CA LYS A 27 25.69 4.66 1.50
C LYS A 27 24.53 5.32 2.24
N CYS A 28 24.45 5.02 3.53
CA CYS A 28 23.55 5.68 4.46
C CYS A 28 24.38 6.19 5.65
N SER A 29 24.29 7.47 5.95
CA SER A 29 25.02 8.08 7.05
C SER A 29 24.16 9.05 7.85
N PRO A 30 24.31 9.10 9.17
CA PRO A 30 23.66 10.11 9.99
C PRO A 30 24.24 11.49 9.68
N VAL A 31 23.40 12.52 9.68
CA VAL A 31 23.77 13.92 9.43
C VAL A 31 22.87 14.84 10.24
N CYS A 32 23.44 15.90 10.84
CA CYS A 32 22.63 16.92 11.49
C CYS A 32 21.93 17.80 10.45
N ARG A 33 20.73 18.29 10.77
CA ARG A 33 19.97 19.14 9.85
C ARG A 33 20.73 20.40 9.44
N GLY A 34 21.54 20.95 10.35
CA GLY A 34 22.37 22.13 10.08
C GLY A 34 23.47 21.90 9.04
N ASP A 35 23.94 20.66 8.89
CA ASP A 35 24.99 20.28 7.94
C ASP A 35 24.45 19.99 6.52
N ILE A 36 23.12 19.97 6.37
CA ILE A 36 22.48 19.77 5.07
C ILE A 36 22.34 21.12 4.36
N THR A 37 23.22 21.35 3.39
CA THR A 37 23.29 22.63 2.66
C THR A 37 22.24 22.77 1.56
N GLU A 38 21.75 21.65 1.03
CA GLU A 38 20.79 21.59 -0.08
C GLU A 38 19.39 22.15 0.26
N LEU A 39 19.07 22.12 1.55
CA LEU A 39 17.79 22.62 2.06
C LEU A 39 18.04 23.48 3.30
N ARG A 40 17.51 24.70 3.31
CA ARG A 40 17.61 25.59 4.46
C ARG A 40 16.98 24.96 5.72
N ALA A 41 17.72 24.90 6.81
CA ALA A 41 17.19 24.47 8.09
C ALA A 41 16.13 25.46 8.61
N ARG A 42 15.08 24.94 9.23
CA ARG A 42 14.15 25.78 10.01
C ARG A 42 14.82 26.13 11.34
N LYS A 43 14.61 27.35 11.82
CA LYS A 43 15.14 27.81 13.10
C LYS A 43 14.79 26.83 14.22
N GLY A 44 15.77 26.39 14.97
CA GLY A 44 15.63 25.44 16.08
C GLY A 44 15.62 23.96 15.69
N THR A 45 15.87 23.63 14.42
CA THR A 45 15.95 22.23 13.96
C THR A 45 17.35 21.80 13.55
N GLU A 46 18.35 22.66 13.74
CA GLU A 46 19.71 22.47 13.26
C GLU A 46 20.37 21.21 13.82
N GLN A 47 20.05 20.87 15.08
CA GLN A 47 20.56 19.68 15.77
C GLN A 47 19.77 18.39 15.52
N ASN A 48 18.67 18.47 14.76
CA ASN A 48 17.88 17.28 14.47
C ASN A 48 18.68 16.32 13.58
N LEU A 49 18.70 15.04 13.98
CA LEU A 49 19.37 13.98 13.26
C LEU A 49 18.53 13.50 12.09
N TYR A 50 19.16 13.38 10.94
CA TYR A 50 18.61 12.82 9.70
C TYR A 50 19.51 11.73 9.17
N TYR A 51 19.03 10.92 8.23
CA TYR A 51 19.85 9.98 7.49
C TYR A 51 19.99 10.47 6.06
N ARG A 52 21.24 10.62 5.59
CA ARG A 52 21.59 10.95 4.20
C ARG A 52 21.81 9.64 3.45
N PHE A 53 21.07 9.48 2.35
CA PHE A 53 21.24 8.39 1.42
C PHE A 53 21.99 8.88 0.18
N GLU A 54 23.11 8.23 -0.12
CA GLU A 54 23.84 8.46 -1.36
C GLU A 54 23.33 7.46 -2.40
N ILE A 55 22.87 7.99 -3.55
CA ILE A 55 22.28 7.19 -4.62
C ILE A 55 23.28 7.11 -5.76
N ARG A 56 23.60 5.90 -6.22
CA ARG A 56 24.54 5.68 -7.33
C ARG A 56 24.04 6.30 -8.62
N GLU A 57 22.80 6.02 -8.95
CA GLU A 57 22.14 6.44 -10.19
C GLU A 57 20.64 6.50 -9.99
N TRP A 58 20.02 7.56 -10.49
CA TRP A 58 18.57 7.66 -10.55
C TRP A 58 18.07 7.04 -11.85
N LYS A 59 17.23 6.04 -11.74
CA LYS A 59 16.57 5.36 -12.87
C LYS A 59 15.12 5.77 -12.93
N ARG A 60 14.65 6.07 -14.12
CA ARG A 60 13.23 6.34 -14.33
C ARG A 60 12.48 5.04 -14.45
N LEU A 61 11.31 4.95 -13.81
CA LEU A 61 10.39 3.84 -13.99
C LEU A 61 9.84 3.86 -15.43
N ASN A 62 9.70 2.68 -16.03
CA ASN A 62 9.10 2.53 -17.35
C ASN A 62 7.66 3.06 -17.36
N ARG A 63 6.94 2.88 -16.26
CA ARG A 63 5.61 3.39 -16.02
C ARG A 63 5.60 4.14 -14.68
N PRO A 64 5.27 5.44 -14.67
CA PRO A 64 5.09 6.17 -13.42
C PRO A 64 3.96 5.56 -12.58
N ILE A 65 4.15 5.48 -11.27
CA ILE A 65 3.14 5.04 -10.32
C ILE A 65 2.40 6.29 -9.85
N ALA A 66 1.13 6.42 -10.25
CA ALA A 66 0.35 7.61 -9.97
C ALA A 66 -0.02 7.71 -8.47
N ALA A 67 0.06 8.91 -7.90
CA ALA A 67 -0.48 9.15 -6.57
C ALA A 67 -2.01 9.12 -6.61
N ARG A 68 -2.60 8.27 -5.78
CA ARG A 68 -4.04 8.28 -5.50
C ARG A 68 -4.25 8.90 -4.12
N GLU A 69 -5.41 9.31 -3.75
CA GLU A 69 -5.86 10.00 -2.53
C GLU A 69 -4.85 10.32 -1.41
N SER A 70 -3.94 9.42 -1.08
CA SER A 70 -2.80 9.68 -0.21
C SER A 70 -1.48 9.44 -0.94
N CYS A 71 -0.52 10.35 -0.73
CA CYS A 71 0.84 10.15 -1.23
C CYS A 71 1.58 9.16 -0.34
N PHE A 72 2.16 8.13 -0.95
CA PHE A 72 3.15 7.30 -0.32
C PHE A 72 4.35 8.18 0.12
N VAL A 73 4.45 8.45 1.42
CA VAL A 73 5.48 9.36 1.95
C VAL A 73 6.74 8.60 2.33
N LYS A 74 6.55 7.44 2.96
CA LYS A 74 7.62 6.51 3.35
C LYS A 74 7.04 5.13 3.62
N GLY A 75 7.75 4.09 3.24
CA GLY A 75 7.36 2.70 3.50
C GLY A 75 8.34 1.75 2.85
N LEU A 76 8.21 0.49 3.19
CA LEU A 76 8.94 -0.60 2.53
C LEU A 76 8.05 -1.18 1.45
N THR A 77 8.64 -1.37 0.28
CA THR A 77 7.97 -2.04 -0.84
C THR A 77 8.96 -2.97 -1.52
N SER A 78 8.47 -3.86 -2.36
CA SER A 78 9.32 -4.76 -3.13
C SER A 78 9.64 -4.19 -4.51
N ARG A 79 10.71 -4.72 -5.13
CA ARG A 79 11.02 -4.40 -6.52
C ARG A 79 9.86 -4.78 -7.45
N PHE A 80 9.19 -5.90 -7.17
CA PHE A 80 8.03 -6.33 -7.92
C PHE A 80 6.92 -5.26 -7.93
N GLN A 81 6.57 -4.70 -6.76
CA GLN A 81 5.58 -3.63 -6.68
C GLN A 81 6.04 -2.37 -7.44
N LEU A 82 7.30 -1.98 -7.35
CA LEU A 82 7.83 -0.84 -8.11
C LEU A 82 7.71 -1.03 -9.63
N GLU A 83 7.86 -2.24 -10.13
CA GLU A 83 7.79 -2.55 -11.56
C GLU A 83 6.35 -2.74 -12.07
N HIS A 84 5.40 -3.12 -11.21
CA HIS A 84 4.06 -3.54 -11.62
C HIS A 84 2.93 -2.62 -11.16
N SER A 85 3.12 -1.87 -10.06
CA SER A 85 2.07 -0.99 -9.54
C SER A 85 1.74 0.15 -10.50
N ALA A 86 0.46 0.45 -10.60
CA ALA A 86 -0.06 1.60 -11.35
C ALA A 86 -0.32 2.81 -10.43
N GLU A 87 -0.65 2.55 -9.17
CA GLU A 87 -1.04 3.54 -8.18
C GLU A 87 -0.29 3.34 -6.85
N THR A 88 -0.09 4.43 -6.10
CA THR A 88 0.67 4.39 -4.85
C THR A 88 0.12 3.44 -3.79
N PRO A 89 -1.19 3.23 -3.62
CA PRO A 89 -1.71 2.24 -2.68
C PRO A 89 -1.20 0.81 -2.92
N GLU A 90 -0.96 0.43 -4.17
CA GLU A 90 -0.47 -0.90 -4.53
C GLU A 90 0.94 -1.20 -4.01
N LEU A 91 1.72 -0.16 -3.70
CA LEU A 91 3.06 -0.29 -3.12
C LEU A 91 3.05 -0.88 -1.70
N TRP A 92 1.90 -0.88 -1.03
CA TRP A 92 1.72 -1.47 0.30
C TRP A 92 1.45 -2.97 0.28
N LEU A 93 1.10 -3.53 -0.88
CA LEU A 93 0.90 -4.96 -1.04
C LEU A 93 2.25 -5.67 -0.92
N ARG A 94 2.29 -6.73 -0.12
CA ARG A 94 3.56 -7.33 0.33
C ARG A 94 4.05 -8.48 -0.54
N SER A 95 3.13 -9.15 -1.24
CA SER A 95 3.47 -10.27 -2.07
C SER A 95 2.88 -10.16 -3.46
N GLN A 96 3.40 -10.97 -4.37
CA GLN A 96 2.90 -11.08 -5.73
C GLN A 96 1.48 -11.66 -5.76
N GLU A 97 1.21 -12.60 -4.87
CA GLU A 97 -0.09 -13.25 -4.70
C GLU A 97 -1.14 -12.25 -4.22
N GLU A 98 -0.79 -11.46 -3.22
CA GLU A 98 -1.64 -10.39 -2.69
C GLU A 98 -1.96 -9.34 -3.77
N TYR A 99 -0.95 -8.96 -4.56
CA TYR A 99 -1.14 -8.04 -5.69
C TYR A 99 -2.11 -8.62 -6.73
N ARG A 100 -1.92 -9.90 -7.12
CA ARG A 100 -2.81 -10.57 -8.09
C ARG A 100 -4.24 -10.69 -7.56
N LEU A 101 -4.41 -11.06 -6.29
CA LEU A 101 -5.72 -11.15 -5.66
C LEU A 101 -6.41 -9.78 -5.64
N CYS A 102 -5.68 -8.73 -5.24
CA CYS A 102 -6.20 -7.37 -5.21
C CYS A 102 -6.66 -6.91 -6.61
N LEU A 103 -5.86 -7.15 -7.65
CA LEU A 103 -6.23 -6.80 -9.03
C LEU A 103 -7.45 -7.58 -9.50
N ASN A 104 -7.51 -8.89 -9.23
CA ASN A 104 -8.66 -9.71 -9.63
C ASN A 104 -9.95 -9.28 -8.92
N LEU A 105 -9.87 -8.97 -7.62
CA LEU A 105 -11.00 -8.42 -6.88
C LEU A 105 -11.43 -7.05 -7.41
N ARG A 106 -10.47 -6.18 -7.72
CA ARG A 106 -10.75 -4.85 -8.27
C ARG A 106 -11.41 -4.93 -9.66
N GLN A 107 -11.02 -5.91 -10.49
CA GLN A 107 -11.65 -6.15 -11.78
C GLN A 107 -13.07 -6.71 -11.64
N ALA A 108 -13.26 -7.63 -10.70
CA ALA A 108 -14.58 -8.25 -10.46
C ALA A 108 -15.55 -7.32 -9.73
N LEU A 109 -15.04 -6.39 -8.92
CA LEU A 109 -15.80 -5.60 -7.96
C LEU A 109 -15.19 -4.20 -7.88
N ALA A 110 -15.95 -3.21 -8.31
CA ALA A 110 -15.49 -1.82 -8.43
C ALA A 110 -15.18 -1.12 -7.09
N ASP A 111 -15.50 -1.74 -5.96
CA ASP A 111 -15.42 -1.18 -4.61
C ASP A 111 -14.21 -1.64 -3.77
N THR A 112 -13.25 -2.35 -4.37
CA THR A 112 -12.05 -2.76 -3.67
C THR A 112 -11.12 -1.58 -3.42
N SER A 113 -10.76 -1.34 -2.16
CA SER A 113 -9.76 -0.36 -1.74
C SER A 113 -8.52 -1.04 -1.17
N ILE A 114 -7.39 -0.35 -1.20
CA ILE A 114 -6.13 -0.82 -0.60
C ILE A 114 -5.90 -0.04 0.67
N ASN A 115 -5.75 -0.76 1.79
CA ASN A 115 -5.47 -0.14 3.08
C ASN A 115 -4.08 0.47 3.09
N GLU A 116 -4.03 1.75 3.41
CA GLU A 116 -2.80 2.53 3.48
C GLU A 116 -2.33 2.78 4.92
N ALA A 117 -3.20 2.62 5.89
CA ALA A 117 -3.08 3.35 7.15
C ALA A 117 -2.43 2.58 8.28
N ASP A 118 -2.59 1.31 8.36
CA ASP A 118 -2.12 0.55 9.51
C ASP A 118 -1.14 -0.53 9.06
N ASN A 119 -0.22 -0.86 9.93
CA ASN A 119 0.75 -1.96 9.76
C ASN A 119 0.06 -3.32 9.49
N ASP A 120 -1.23 -3.32 9.24
CA ASP A 120 -2.01 -4.46 8.84
C ASP A 120 -1.76 -4.81 7.38
N LEU A 121 -1.34 -5.98 7.23
CA LEU A 121 -0.88 -6.75 6.11
C LEU A 121 -2.01 -7.07 5.16
N GLY A 122 -2.38 -6.16 4.25
CA GLY A 122 -3.40 -6.51 3.29
C GLY A 122 -4.11 -5.32 2.64
N PHE A 123 -5.30 -5.58 2.18
CA PHE A 123 -6.16 -4.58 1.54
C PHE A 123 -7.61 -4.73 2.04
N ALA A 124 -8.40 -3.68 1.87
CA ALA A 124 -9.82 -3.73 2.16
C ALA A 124 -10.61 -4.22 0.94
N PHE A 125 -11.62 -5.02 1.21
CA PHE A 125 -12.65 -5.39 0.26
C PHE A 125 -14.01 -5.11 0.92
N ARG A 126 -14.76 -4.13 0.45
CA ARG A 126 -15.88 -3.54 1.19
C ARG A 126 -15.44 -3.15 2.62
N ASP A 127 -16.18 -3.57 3.62
CA ASP A 127 -15.87 -3.34 5.04
C ASP A 127 -14.97 -4.42 5.65
N PHE A 128 -14.52 -5.39 4.85
CA PHE A 128 -13.69 -6.50 5.31
C PHE A 128 -12.21 -6.26 5.00
N ALA A 129 -11.35 -6.63 5.93
CA ALA A 129 -9.92 -6.65 5.69
C ALA A 129 -9.50 -8.02 5.15
N VAL A 130 -8.75 -8.01 4.04
CA VAL A 130 -8.16 -9.21 3.44
C VAL A 130 -6.65 -9.12 3.59
N ARG A 131 -6.02 -10.14 4.17
CA ARG A 131 -4.57 -10.17 4.39
C ARG A 131 -3.98 -11.53 4.10
N PHE A 132 -2.69 -11.53 3.76
CA PHE A 132 -1.89 -12.75 3.59
C PHE A 132 -1.00 -12.95 4.81
N GLU A 133 -1.15 -14.10 5.46
CA GLU A 133 -0.36 -14.44 6.63
C GLU A 133 -0.14 -15.95 6.70
N GLY A 134 1.13 -16.37 6.88
CA GLY A 134 1.46 -17.79 7.04
C GLY A 134 1.01 -18.71 5.91
N GLY A 135 1.01 -18.22 4.66
CA GLY A 135 0.54 -18.99 3.51
C GLY A 135 -0.98 -19.06 3.36
N LYS A 136 -1.71 -18.27 4.12
CA LYS A 136 -3.17 -18.20 4.09
C LYS A 136 -3.66 -16.81 3.70
N ILE A 137 -4.83 -16.78 3.08
CA ILE A 137 -5.63 -15.58 2.83
C ILE A 137 -6.65 -15.52 3.97
N LEU A 138 -6.57 -14.49 4.82
CA LEU A 138 -7.46 -14.28 5.95
C LEU A 138 -8.41 -13.14 5.63
N VAL A 139 -9.71 -13.35 5.87
CA VAL A 139 -10.75 -12.33 5.71
C VAL A 139 -11.33 -12.03 7.08
N SER A 140 -11.30 -10.76 7.48
CA SER A 140 -11.73 -10.34 8.80
C SER A 140 -12.74 -9.19 8.74
N ASP A 141 -13.68 -9.23 9.70
CA ASP A 141 -14.66 -8.19 9.98
C ASP A 141 -14.32 -7.59 11.35
N LYS A 142 -14.02 -6.30 11.42
CA LYS A 142 -13.68 -5.59 12.66
C LYS A 142 -12.61 -6.31 13.51
N GLY A 143 -11.64 -6.92 12.83
CA GLY A 143 -10.53 -7.65 13.45
C GLY A 143 -10.80 -9.14 13.73
N TRP A 144 -12.00 -9.66 13.52
CA TRP A 144 -12.32 -11.07 13.67
C TRP A 144 -12.24 -11.81 12.34
N VAL A 145 -11.35 -12.80 12.24
CA VAL A 145 -11.24 -13.66 11.06
C VAL A 145 -12.47 -14.56 10.97
N PHE A 146 -13.25 -14.42 9.90
CA PHE A 146 -14.43 -15.25 9.66
C PHE A 146 -14.27 -16.20 8.47
N ALA A 147 -13.30 -15.96 7.59
CA ALA A 147 -12.98 -16.83 6.47
C ALA A 147 -11.45 -16.94 6.28
N GLN A 148 -11.01 -18.11 5.85
CA GLN A 148 -9.62 -18.35 5.50
C GLN A 148 -9.51 -19.32 4.32
N TYR A 149 -8.47 -19.08 3.46
CA TYR A 149 -8.18 -19.91 2.30
C TYR A 149 -6.67 -20.13 2.23
N GLU A 150 -6.24 -21.26 1.68
CA GLU A 150 -4.82 -21.50 1.43
C GLU A 150 -4.36 -20.68 0.21
N THR A 151 -3.22 -20.02 0.30
CA THR A 151 -2.63 -19.29 -0.83
C THR A 151 -2.35 -20.23 -2.01
N ALA A 152 -1.99 -21.50 -1.73
CA ALA A 152 -1.79 -22.52 -2.77
C ALA A 152 -3.07 -22.77 -3.56
N ASP A 153 -4.24 -22.83 -2.92
CA ASP A 153 -5.52 -23.00 -3.62
C ASP A 153 -5.83 -21.81 -4.51
N PHE A 154 -5.52 -20.59 -4.05
CA PHE A 154 -5.67 -19.39 -4.86
C PHE A 154 -4.77 -19.41 -6.10
N LEU A 155 -3.52 -19.85 -5.97
CA LEU A 155 -2.60 -19.95 -7.10
C LEU A 155 -3.04 -20.98 -8.14
N GLN A 156 -3.70 -22.06 -7.71
CA GLN A 156 -4.22 -23.11 -8.59
C GLN A 156 -5.58 -22.77 -9.20
N ASN A 157 -6.46 -22.15 -8.42
CA ASN A 157 -7.84 -21.82 -8.81
C ASN A 157 -8.30 -20.50 -8.22
N ALA A 158 -7.74 -19.42 -8.72
CA ALA A 158 -8.06 -18.06 -8.26
C ALA A 158 -9.57 -17.76 -8.34
N GLU A 159 -10.23 -18.13 -9.45
CA GLU A 159 -11.66 -17.88 -9.64
C GLU A 159 -12.53 -18.60 -8.58
N GLY A 160 -12.22 -19.84 -8.28
CA GLY A 160 -12.95 -20.60 -7.26
C GLY A 160 -12.81 -20.01 -5.86
N VAL A 161 -11.59 -19.57 -5.50
CA VAL A 161 -11.34 -18.89 -4.22
C VAL A 161 -12.04 -17.54 -4.15
N LEU A 162 -11.97 -16.74 -5.22
CA LEU A 162 -12.65 -15.45 -5.30
C LEU A 162 -14.17 -15.57 -5.17
N ARG A 163 -14.77 -16.54 -5.82
CA ARG A 163 -16.22 -16.81 -5.70
C ARG A 163 -16.64 -17.18 -4.28
N LYS A 164 -15.82 -17.99 -3.59
CA LYS A 164 -16.07 -18.36 -2.19
C LYS A 164 -15.94 -17.12 -1.29
N LEU A 165 -14.85 -16.39 -1.40
CA LEU A 165 -14.60 -15.17 -0.64
C LEU A 165 -15.74 -14.17 -0.82
N TYR A 166 -16.16 -13.89 -2.05
CA TYR A 166 -17.27 -12.99 -2.32
C TYR A 166 -18.57 -13.45 -1.65
N ARG A 167 -18.90 -14.73 -1.79
CA ARG A 167 -20.13 -15.31 -1.20
C ARG A 167 -20.12 -15.16 0.33
N GLU A 168 -19.00 -15.47 0.98
CA GLU A 168 -18.89 -15.39 2.43
C GLU A 168 -18.95 -13.93 2.91
N CYS A 169 -18.35 -12.99 2.19
CA CYS A 169 -18.48 -11.56 2.49
C CYS A 169 -19.95 -11.09 2.37
N VAL A 170 -20.65 -11.44 1.28
CA VAL A 170 -22.06 -11.07 1.11
C VAL A 170 -22.96 -11.66 2.18
N GLN A 171 -22.73 -12.93 2.58
CA GLN A 171 -23.47 -13.55 3.68
C GLN A 171 -23.19 -12.82 5.01
N ARG A 172 -21.96 -12.42 5.26
CA ARG A 172 -21.58 -11.69 6.46
C ARG A 172 -22.20 -10.30 6.53
N ASP A 173 -22.20 -9.55 5.42
CA ASP A 173 -22.88 -8.26 5.33
C ASP A 173 -24.36 -8.37 5.67
N SER A 174 -25.07 -9.35 5.08
CA SER A 174 -26.49 -9.57 5.36
C SER A 174 -26.76 -9.90 6.82
N MET A 175 -25.86 -10.64 7.49
CA MET A 175 -25.98 -10.92 8.93
C MET A 175 -25.74 -9.67 9.78
N ASN A 176 -24.80 -8.82 9.38
CA ASN A 176 -24.52 -7.57 10.08
C ASN A 176 -25.71 -6.60 10.01
N GLU A 177 -26.36 -6.48 8.85
CA GLU A 177 -27.55 -5.67 8.67
C GLU A 177 -28.71 -6.13 9.56
N LEU A 178 -28.95 -7.45 9.62
CA LEU A 178 -29.99 -8.03 10.47
C LEU A 178 -29.73 -7.84 11.97
N SER A 179 -28.48 -7.71 12.37
CA SER A 179 -28.09 -7.53 13.78
C SER A 179 -28.22 -6.09 14.27
N GLN A 180 -28.53 -5.15 13.38
CA GLN A 180 -28.73 -3.71 13.69
C GLN A 180 -30.21 -3.31 13.82
N ILE A 181 -31.13 -4.25 13.59
CA ILE A 181 -32.57 -4.11 13.75
C ILE A 181 -33.01 -4.66 15.12
#